data_dd42f5bc326c509c7c3704f26a4d130a
#
_entry.id   dd42f5bc326c509c7c3704f26a4d130a
#
_cell.length_a   1.000
_cell.length_b   1.000
_cell.length_c   1.000
_cell.angle_alpha   90.00
_cell.angle_beta   90.00
_cell.angle_gamma   90.00
#
_symmetry.space_group_name_H-M   'P 1'
#
loop_
_entity.id
_entity.type
_entity.pdbx_description
1 polymer ?
#
loop_
_entity_poly.entity_id
_entity_poly.type
_entity_poly.pdbx_seq_one_letter_code
_entity_poly.pdbx_strand_id
1 'polypeptide(L)'
;MSATAGERRARRQEVAANCHQHSDQPSREELQRRLERQQREIEHLRDQLARREKQLAEQEQQIADAEKQIADLERQLALRRQNSTNSSKPPSSDGLAGDQRPRGRKRKSRRKPGAQPGHAGYHRRLVSSAEVSAIKVHLPSQCRHCGGGLPQNPHRVRTQGEPRRHQVTEIPPIQPHITEYQFPKVVCGRCGKATSARLPEEIAGHFGPQLAALIAYLTVVCRMPRRVVEALLAQVLGIEISLGSTQKCWEEASQAVAGPCQELEQRLRDEPVLNVDETGWRTNGDKRFLWAFVAARYVVYTVAATRGSEVLTRLLGAVFQGILCRDRFSAYVKYHQGKGQFCWGHLKGNLLGMLEFTKSSAVERYCRDGLAQHARLFRLWHKFRGGQIDRSQLILRSIPIQKQMVELAERHLDSQHREVRNLATALFQYNERLFTFLEEDGVEPTNNSAERALRTGVQWRKICFGNRSAAGELATARLLTVAETCDLQNLNVLAYLAAAIASHRRRLPVTSLLPR
;
A
#
# COMPACT_ATOMS: atom_id res chain seq x y z
N MET A 1 81.30 65.04 26.31
CA MET A 1 82.08 66.19 25.77
C MET A 1 81.11 67.28 25.39
N SER A 2 81.19 68.38 26.06
CA SER A 2 80.33 69.55 26.04
C SER A 2 80.39 70.30 24.73
N ALA A 3 79.32 70.42 24.00
CA ALA A 3 79.21 71.36 22.88
C ALA A 3 79.23 72.77 23.40
N THR A 4 80.12 73.58 22.80
CA THR A 4 80.38 74.98 23.20
C THR A 4 79.22 75.93 22.96
N ALA A 5 79.12 76.99 23.78
CA ALA A 5 78.06 78.00 23.75
C ALA A 5 77.85 78.66 22.37
N GLY A 6 78.82 78.59 21.39
CA GLY A 6 78.73 79.06 20.04
C GLY A 6 77.76 78.27 19.15
N GLU A 7 77.74 76.97 19.26
CA GLU A 7 76.86 76.11 18.46
C GLU A 7 75.40 76.18 18.88
N ARG A 8 75.15 76.47 20.11
CA ARG A 8 73.76 76.68 20.60
C ARG A 8 73.13 78.05 20.11
N ARG A 9 73.98 78.99 19.84
CA ARG A 9 73.52 80.35 19.30
C ARG A 9 73.25 80.30 17.79
N ALA A 10 74.07 79.51 17.06
CA ALA A 10 73.79 79.28 15.63
C ALA A 10 72.51 78.48 15.35
N ARG A 11 72.26 77.38 16.15
CA ARG A 11 71.00 76.65 16.05
C ARG A 11 69.78 77.44 16.43
N ARG A 12 69.90 78.41 17.35
CA ARG A 12 68.74 79.26 17.73
C ARG A 12 68.46 80.33 16.65
N GLN A 13 69.45 80.79 15.87
CA GLN A 13 69.22 81.71 14.76
C GLN A 13 68.70 80.95 13.50
N GLU A 14 69.07 79.77 13.25
CA GLU A 14 68.52 78.88 12.17
C GLU A 14 67.07 78.49 12.41
N VAL A 15 66.70 78.20 13.68
CA VAL A 15 65.33 77.90 14.03
C VAL A 15 64.44 79.14 14.01
N ALA A 16 64.99 80.37 14.28
CA ALA A 16 64.26 81.64 14.18
C ALA A 16 64.08 82.14 12.72
N ALA A 17 65.00 81.75 11.81
CA ALA A 17 64.90 82.13 10.38
C ALA A 17 63.91 81.23 9.58
N ASN A 18 63.65 80.03 10.09
CA ASN A 18 62.71 79.06 9.44
C ASN A 18 61.28 79.18 9.93
N CYS A 19 61.00 80.10 10.89
CA CYS A 19 59.65 80.40 11.37
C CYS A 19 58.94 81.53 10.61
N HIS A 20 59.50 82.05 9.57
CA HIS A 20 58.90 83.16 8.76
C HIS A 20 58.68 82.78 7.28
N GLN A 21 58.37 81.53 6.97
CA GLN A 21 57.88 81.20 5.63
C GLN A 21 56.56 80.43 5.76
N HIS A 22 55.49 81.06 5.24
CA HIS A 22 54.15 80.55 5.03
C HIS A 22 53.21 80.38 6.22
N SER A 23 52.70 81.47 6.73
CA SER A 23 51.38 81.53 7.28
C SER A 23 50.38 81.90 6.11
N ASP A 24 50.26 81.05 5.11
CA ASP A 24 49.07 80.95 4.28
C ASP A 24 47.97 80.22 5.06
N GLN A 25 47.45 80.91 6.08
CA GLN A 25 46.15 80.50 6.63
C GLN A 25 45.13 80.85 5.54
N PRO A 26 44.37 79.85 5.04
CA PRO A 26 43.36 80.10 4.02
C PRO A 26 42.37 81.09 4.57
N SER A 27 42.02 82.09 3.71
CA SER A 27 41.06 83.10 4.11
C SER A 27 39.77 82.46 4.61
N ARG A 28 39.05 83.18 5.50
CA ARG A 28 37.78 82.68 6.02
C ARG A 28 36.81 82.28 4.92
N GLU A 29 36.86 82.97 3.80
CA GLU A 29 36.08 82.71 2.57
C GLU A 29 36.54 81.40 1.85
N GLU A 30 37.83 81.08 1.82
CA GLU A 30 38.35 79.82 1.23
C GLU A 30 37.97 78.63 2.08
N LEU A 31 38.04 78.75 3.42
CA LEU A 31 37.58 77.72 4.34
C LEU A 31 36.09 77.50 4.18
N GLN A 32 35.31 78.54 4.03
CA GLN A 32 33.88 78.44 3.84
C GLN A 32 33.52 77.78 2.49
N ARG A 33 34.17 78.13 1.40
CA ARG A 33 34.02 77.49 0.08
C ARG A 33 34.45 76.00 0.10
N ARG A 34 35.46 75.67 0.89
CA ARG A 34 35.91 74.25 1.09
C ARG A 34 34.92 73.46 1.90
N LEU A 35 34.36 74.04 2.94
CA LEU A 35 33.30 73.44 3.75
C LEU A 35 32.04 73.22 2.89
N GLU A 36 31.60 74.12 2.10
CA GLU A 36 30.47 74.00 1.19
C GLU A 36 30.69 72.95 0.11
N ARG A 37 31.92 72.79 -0.40
CA ARG A 37 32.23 71.67 -1.32
C ARG A 37 32.20 70.31 -0.62
N GLN A 38 32.75 70.22 0.57
CA GLN A 38 32.71 68.99 1.36
C GLN A 38 31.27 68.62 1.77
N GLN A 39 30.45 69.59 2.11
CA GLN A 39 29.03 69.36 2.41
C GLN A 39 28.28 68.79 1.18
N ARG A 40 28.49 69.35 -0.01
CA ARG A 40 27.89 68.84 -1.26
C ARG A 40 28.39 67.44 -1.61
N GLU A 41 29.67 67.16 -1.37
CA GLU A 41 30.25 65.84 -1.60
C GLU A 41 29.69 64.80 -0.61
N ILE A 42 29.53 65.18 0.64
CA ILE A 42 28.87 64.32 1.67
C ILE A 42 27.42 64.05 1.30
N GLU A 43 26.69 65.05 0.85
CA GLU A 43 25.29 64.92 0.42
C GLU A 43 25.17 64.00 -0.81
N HIS A 44 26.06 64.15 -1.79
CA HIS A 44 26.14 63.28 -2.95
C HIS A 44 26.49 61.83 -2.60
N LEU A 45 27.43 61.63 -1.69
CA LEU A 45 27.81 60.29 -1.21
C LEU A 45 26.67 59.64 -0.39
N ARG A 46 25.92 60.41 0.37
CA ARG A 46 24.73 59.92 1.10
C ARG A 46 23.64 59.44 0.13
N ASP A 47 23.39 60.21 -0.93
CA ASP A 47 22.44 59.83 -1.96
C ASP A 47 22.87 58.54 -2.71
N GLN A 48 24.17 58.39 -2.99
CA GLN A 48 24.70 57.15 -3.59
C GLN A 48 24.57 55.97 -2.63
N LEU A 49 24.85 56.19 -1.36
CA LEU A 49 24.70 55.15 -0.33
C LEU A 49 23.25 54.66 -0.23
N ALA A 50 22.29 55.61 -0.13
CA ALA A 50 20.88 55.31 -0.08
C ALA A 50 20.36 54.54 -1.30
N ARG A 51 20.85 54.88 -2.51
CA ARG A 51 20.53 54.13 -3.75
C ARG A 51 21.09 52.72 -3.72
N ARG A 52 22.32 52.53 -3.22
CA ARG A 52 22.93 51.18 -3.09
C ARG A 52 22.27 50.35 -2.03
N GLU A 53 21.89 50.91 -0.90
CA GLU A 53 21.14 50.21 0.15
C GLU A 53 19.79 49.75 -0.38
N LYS A 54 19.08 50.57 -1.15
CA LYS A 54 17.84 50.17 -1.83
C LYS A 54 18.06 49.00 -2.81
N GLN A 55 19.10 49.08 -3.63
CA GLN A 55 19.45 47.99 -4.57
C GLN A 55 19.81 46.68 -3.85
N LEU A 56 20.53 46.76 -2.74
CA LEU A 56 20.85 45.61 -1.89
C LEU A 56 19.59 44.96 -1.33
N ALA A 57 18.67 45.75 -0.77
CA ALA A 57 17.40 45.26 -0.25
C ALA A 57 16.54 44.59 -1.35
N GLU A 58 16.50 45.14 -2.56
CA GLU A 58 15.82 44.55 -3.70
C GLU A 58 16.46 43.21 -4.13
N GLN A 59 17.80 43.10 -4.12
CA GLN A 59 18.52 41.88 -4.43
C GLN A 59 18.31 40.81 -3.35
N GLU A 60 18.33 41.18 -2.08
CA GLU A 60 18.07 40.28 -0.97
C GLU A 60 16.65 39.69 -1.06
N GLN A 61 15.66 40.50 -1.43
CA GLN A 61 14.30 40.05 -1.67
C GLN A 61 14.22 39.05 -2.85
N GLN A 62 14.91 39.36 -3.96
CA GLN A 62 14.96 38.46 -5.12
C GLN A 62 15.62 37.10 -4.78
N ILE A 63 16.68 37.12 -3.98
CA ILE A 63 17.34 35.89 -3.50
C ILE A 63 16.39 35.09 -2.64
N ALA A 64 15.68 35.71 -1.69
CA ALA A 64 14.72 35.05 -0.83
C ALA A 64 13.57 34.40 -1.61
N ASP A 65 13.08 35.08 -2.65
CA ASP A 65 12.02 34.55 -3.52
C ASP A 65 12.52 33.39 -4.41
N ALA A 66 13.74 33.49 -4.93
CA ALA A 66 14.37 32.39 -5.68
C ALA A 66 14.61 31.16 -4.79
N GLU A 67 15.06 31.34 -3.56
CA GLU A 67 15.23 30.25 -2.59
C GLU A 67 13.89 29.54 -2.28
N LYS A 68 12.79 30.30 -2.14
CA LYS A 68 11.44 29.71 -1.99
C LYS A 68 11.04 28.88 -3.21
N GLN A 69 11.30 29.38 -4.41
CA GLN A 69 10.99 28.66 -5.65
C GLN A 69 11.83 27.38 -5.77
N ILE A 70 13.12 27.42 -5.46
CA ILE A 70 13.99 26.25 -5.45
C ILE A 70 13.48 25.22 -4.47
N ALA A 71 13.12 25.61 -3.24
CA ALA A 71 12.58 24.70 -2.24
C ALA A 71 11.27 24.04 -2.68
N ASP A 72 10.38 24.78 -3.36
CA ASP A 72 9.14 24.22 -3.89
C ASP A 72 9.38 23.25 -5.05
N LEU A 73 10.28 23.57 -5.96
CA LEU A 73 10.67 22.67 -7.07
C LEU A 73 11.36 21.41 -6.57
N GLU A 74 12.25 21.51 -5.57
CA GLU A 74 12.89 20.34 -4.93
C GLU A 74 11.82 19.46 -4.28
N ARG A 75 10.83 20.04 -3.60
CA ARG A 75 9.69 19.32 -3.02
C ARG A 75 8.86 18.61 -4.09
N GLN A 76 8.55 19.28 -5.21
CA GLN A 76 7.81 18.66 -6.32
C GLN A 76 8.60 17.51 -6.96
N LEU A 77 9.90 17.64 -7.12
CA LEU A 77 10.79 16.58 -7.60
C LEU A 77 10.84 15.39 -6.64
N ALA A 78 10.92 15.64 -5.33
CA ALA A 78 10.86 14.60 -4.31
C ALA A 78 9.53 13.83 -4.36
N LEU A 79 8.40 14.53 -4.50
CA LEU A 79 7.09 13.90 -4.65
C LEU A 79 6.98 13.04 -5.91
N ARG A 80 7.56 13.46 -7.04
CA ARG A 80 7.58 12.68 -8.29
C ARG A 80 8.46 11.43 -8.20
N ARG A 81 9.52 11.46 -7.41
CA ARG A 81 10.45 10.33 -7.19
C ARG A 81 10.00 9.37 -6.09
N GLN A 82 8.91 9.68 -5.37
CA GLN A 82 8.36 8.78 -4.38
C GLN A 82 7.80 7.51 -5.01
N ASN A 83 8.20 6.37 -4.46
CA ASN A 83 7.77 5.03 -4.83
C ASN A 83 7.44 4.21 -3.56
N SER A 84 7.05 2.96 -3.72
CA SER A 84 6.69 2.08 -2.61
C SER A 84 7.83 1.74 -1.65
N THR A 85 9.07 2.00 -2.04
CA THR A 85 10.25 1.70 -1.20
C THR A 85 10.67 2.87 -0.33
N ASN A 86 10.31 4.10 -0.70
CA ASN A 86 10.71 5.35 -0.03
C ASN A 86 9.54 6.26 0.37
N SER A 87 8.32 5.76 0.30
CA SER A 87 7.12 6.48 0.72
C SER A 87 6.01 5.49 1.13
N SER A 88 4.88 6.03 1.59
CA SER A 88 3.67 5.25 1.86
C SER A 88 2.89 4.87 0.59
N LYS A 89 3.44 5.12 -0.61
CA LYS A 89 2.77 4.71 -1.85
C LYS A 89 2.78 3.19 -1.98
N PRO A 90 1.64 2.58 -2.35
CA PRO A 90 1.59 1.14 -2.56
C PRO A 90 2.48 0.73 -3.76
N PRO A 91 3.06 -0.49 -3.78
CA PRO A 91 3.89 -0.98 -4.89
C PRO A 91 3.20 -0.87 -6.26
N SER A 92 1.88 -0.90 -6.26
CA SER A 92 1.08 -0.73 -7.46
C SER A 92 1.13 0.66 -8.09
N SER A 93 1.63 1.66 -7.38
CA SER A 93 1.80 3.03 -7.87
C SER A 93 3.14 3.27 -8.58
N ASP A 94 4.08 2.32 -8.50
CA ASP A 94 5.44 2.48 -9.03
C ASP A 94 5.54 2.35 -10.57
N GLY A 95 4.46 1.92 -11.23
CA GLY A 95 4.43 1.67 -12.68
C GLY A 95 5.29 0.46 -13.07
N LEU A 96 5.48 0.25 -14.39
CA LEU A 96 6.29 -0.85 -14.92
C LEU A 96 7.80 -0.60 -14.76
N ALA A 97 8.21 0.65 -14.54
CA ALA A 97 9.60 1.05 -14.29
C ALA A 97 10.00 0.97 -12.81
N GLY A 98 9.13 0.44 -11.95
CA GLY A 98 9.39 0.28 -10.53
C GLY A 98 10.70 -0.48 -10.29
N ASP A 99 11.59 0.16 -9.52
CA ASP A 99 12.84 -0.42 -9.02
C ASP A 99 14.02 -0.50 -10.01
N GLN A 100 14.30 0.61 -10.71
CA GLN A 100 15.59 0.81 -11.38
C GLN A 100 16.72 1.23 -10.41
N ARG A 101 16.58 1.03 -9.11
CA ARG A 101 17.71 1.26 -8.21
C ARG A 101 18.84 0.31 -8.59
N PRO A 102 20.10 0.82 -8.71
CA PRO A 102 21.23 -0.07 -8.72
C PRO A 102 21.14 -0.89 -7.43
N ARG A 103 20.73 -2.13 -7.55
CA ARG A 103 20.71 -3.09 -6.44
C ARG A 103 22.11 -3.05 -5.89
N GLY A 104 22.29 -2.38 -4.74
CA GLY A 104 23.58 -2.33 -4.07
C GLY A 104 24.16 -3.73 -4.15
N ARG A 105 25.44 -3.86 -4.57
CA ARG A 105 26.09 -5.15 -4.80
C ARG A 105 25.77 -6.08 -3.64
N LYS A 106 24.67 -6.84 -3.76
CA LYS A 106 24.43 -7.97 -2.87
C LYS A 106 25.68 -8.80 -2.99
N ARG A 107 26.38 -9.03 -1.89
CA ARG A 107 27.45 -10.03 -1.84
C ARG A 107 26.93 -11.22 -2.65
N LYS A 108 27.56 -11.50 -3.80
CA LYS A 108 27.15 -12.61 -4.65
C LYS A 108 27.13 -13.83 -3.75
N SER A 109 25.96 -14.38 -3.48
CA SER A 109 25.85 -15.64 -2.81
C SER A 109 26.70 -16.64 -3.59
N ARG A 110 27.60 -17.36 -2.93
CA ARG A 110 28.36 -18.45 -3.56
C ARG A 110 27.46 -19.61 -3.96
N ARG A 111 26.20 -19.60 -3.51
CA ARG A 111 25.21 -20.62 -3.84
C ARG A 111 24.59 -20.34 -5.21
N LYS A 112 24.54 -21.33 -6.08
CA LYS A 112 23.88 -21.26 -7.39
C LYS A 112 22.37 -21.04 -7.18
N PRO A 113 21.68 -20.28 -8.05
CA PRO A 113 20.22 -20.23 -8.05
C PRO A 113 19.61 -21.63 -8.22
N GLY A 114 18.55 -21.92 -7.49
CA GLY A 114 17.86 -23.22 -7.54
C GLY A 114 17.95 -24.02 -6.24
N ALA A 115 17.45 -25.24 -6.28
CA ALA A 115 17.49 -26.17 -5.13
C ALA A 115 18.92 -26.46 -4.70
N GLN A 116 19.21 -26.32 -3.41
CA GLN A 116 20.52 -26.59 -2.84
C GLN A 116 20.67 -28.11 -2.53
N PRO A 117 21.90 -28.64 -2.45
CA PRO A 117 22.11 -30.01 -1.98
C PRO A 117 21.38 -30.26 -0.65
N GLY A 118 20.64 -31.34 -0.55
CA GLY A 118 19.80 -31.68 0.63
C GLY A 118 18.42 -31.06 0.63
N HIS A 119 18.03 -30.25 -0.37
CA HIS A 119 16.67 -29.79 -0.52
C HIS A 119 15.76 -30.98 -0.87
N ALA A 120 14.79 -31.26 -0.02
CA ALA A 120 13.74 -32.25 -0.33
C ALA A 120 12.97 -31.76 -1.56
N GLY A 121 13.11 -32.47 -2.68
CA GLY A 121 12.38 -32.14 -3.90
C GLY A 121 10.88 -32.22 -3.67
N TYR A 122 10.13 -31.23 -4.17
CA TYR A 122 8.67 -31.33 -4.16
C TYR A 122 8.25 -32.28 -5.31
N HIS A 123 7.73 -33.44 -4.94
CA HIS A 123 7.16 -34.40 -5.88
C HIS A 123 5.64 -34.38 -5.76
N ARG A 124 4.96 -34.36 -6.89
CA ARG A 124 3.50 -34.50 -6.93
C ARG A 124 3.13 -35.84 -6.26
N ARG A 125 2.26 -35.79 -5.27
CA ARG A 125 1.72 -37.01 -4.65
C ARG A 125 0.87 -37.75 -5.67
N LEU A 126 1.10 -39.06 -5.81
CA LEU A 126 0.25 -39.92 -6.60
C LEU A 126 -1.08 -40.15 -5.86
N VAL A 127 -2.18 -40.07 -6.59
CA VAL A 127 -3.48 -40.45 -6.04
C VAL A 127 -3.56 -41.97 -5.89
N SER A 128 -4.46 -42.43 -5.00
CA SER A 128 -4.67 -43.89 -4.79
C SER A 128 -5.17 -44.55 -6.08
N SER A 129 -4.99 -45.87 -6.19
CA SER A 129 -5.47 -46.60 -7.38
C SER A 129 -6.99 -46.58 -7.53
N ALA A 130 -7.72 -46.38 -6.41
CA ALA A 130 -9.18 -46.24 -6.41
C ALA A 130 -9.67 -44.91 -7.01
N GLU A 131 -8.80 -43.87 -7.02
CA GLU A 131 -9.10 -42.55 -7.57
C GLU A 131 -8.63 -42.37 -9.01
N VAL A 132 -7.99 -43.40 -9.60
CA VAL A 132 -7.49 -43.36 -10.98
C VAL A 132 -8.58 -43.78 -11.96
N SER A 133 -8.89 -42.92 -12.94
CA SER A 133 -9.94 -43.17 -13.94
C SER A 133 -9.62 -44.35 -14.85
N ALA A 134 -8.34 -44.61 -15.14
CA ALA A 134 -7.91 -45.74 -15.98
C ALA A 134 -6.46 -46.12 -15.66
N ILE A 135 -6.19 -47.42 -15.62
CA ILE A 135 -4.84 -47.98 -15.47
C ILE A 135 -4.43 -48.65 -16.77
N LYS A 136 -3.34 -48.15 -17.37
CA LYS A 136 -2.73 -48.74 -18.57
C LYS A 136 -1.42 -49.41 -18.19
N VAL A 137 -1.36 -50.72 -18.37
CA VAL A 137 -0.16 -51.51 -18.06
C VAL A 137 0.74 -51.54 -19.32
N HIS A 138 1.98 -51.11 -19.16
CA HIS A 138 2.99 -51.15 -20.21
C HIS A 138 4.03 -52.22 -19.85
N LEU A 139 4.10 -53.29 -20.67
CA LEU A 139 5.06 -54.36 -20.49
C LEU A 139 6.24 -54.15 -21.47
N PRO A 140 7.47 -54.50 -21.07
CA PRO A 140 8.60 -54.49 -21.99
C PRO A 140 8.45 -55.64 -23.01
N SER A 141 8.72 -55.34 -24.27
CA SER A 141 8.62 -56.33 -25.35
C SER A 141 9.79 -57.33 -25.38
N GLN A 142 10.96 -56.89 -24.85
CA GLN A 142 12.17 -57.69 -24.85
C GLN A 142 12.91 -57.57 -23.54
N CYS A 143 13.60 -58.61 -23.14
CA CYS A 143 14.50 -58.63 -22.00
C CYS A 143 15.73 -57.77 -22.29
N ARG A 144 16.04 -56.83 -21.41
CA ARG A 144 17.21 -55.93 -21.53
C ARG A 144 18.55 -56.63 -21.31
N HIS A 145 18.56 -57.85 -20.74
CA HIS A 145 19.78 -58.58 -20.46
C HIS A 145 20.14 -59.61 -21.56
N CYS A 146 19.15 -60.28 -22.16
CA CYS A 146 19.42 -61.33 -23.16
C CYS A 146 18.73 -61.13 -24.51
N GLY A 147 17.96 -60.03 -24.67
CA GLY A 147 17.23 -59.76 -25.91
C GLY A 147 15.99 -60.64 -26.19
N GLY A 148 15.73 -61.64 -25.36
CA GLY A 148 14.60 -62.55 -25.54
C GLY A 148 13.24 -61.84 -25.45
N GLY A 149 12.28 -62.28 -26.31
CA GLY A 149 10.92 -61.73 -26.29
C GLY A 149 10.19 -62.02 -24.97
N LEU A 150 9.42 -61.03 -24.49
CA LEU A 150 8.63 -61.13 -23.28
C LEU A 150 7.14 -61.20 -23.57
N PRO A 151 6.35 -61.96 -22.77
CA PRO A 151 4.90 -62.02 -22.94
C PRO A 151 4.27 -60.61 -22.84
N GLN A 152 3.33 -60.31 -23.76
CA GLN A 152 2.63 -59.02 -23.80
C GLN A 152 1.26 -59.03 -23.09
N ASN A 153 0.84 -60.19 -22.58
CA ASN A 153 -0.40 -60.33 -21.84
C ASN A 153 -0.13 -60.15 -20.32
N PRO A 154 -0.67 -59.11 -19.69
CA PRO A 154 -0.45 -58.82 -18.27
C PRO A 154 -0.79 -59.98 -17.33
N HIS A 155 -1.74 -60.84 -17.72
CA HIS A 155 -2.15 -62.03 -16.93
C HIS A 155 -1.19 -63.22 -17.06
N ARG A 156 -0.24 -63.16 -18.01
CA ARG A 156 0.74 -64.24 -18.28
C ARG A 156 2.18 -63.87 -17.90
N VAL A 157 2.37 -62.69 -17.30
CA VAL A 157 3.71 -62.23 -16.87
C VAL A 157 3.92 -62.45 -15.38
N ARG A 158 5.08 -63.00 -15.04
CA ARG A 158 5.55 -63.00 -13.64
C ARG A 158 6.22 -61.64 -13.39
N THR A 159 5.61 -60.80 -12.52
CA THR A 159 6.16 -59.53 -12.07
C THR A 159 6.96 -59.69 -10.79
N GLN A 160 7.95 -58.80 -10.59
CA GLN A 160 8.74 -58.78 -9.36
C GLN A 160 8.59 -57.38 -8.72
N GLY A 161 8.10 -57.33 -7.48
CA GLY A 161 7.90 -56.09 -6.73
C GLY A 161 6.74 -55.21 -7.24
N GLU A 162 6.59 -54.05 -6.62
CA GLU A 162 5.56 -53.09 -6.99
C GLU A 162 5.89 -52.38 -8.31
N PRO A 163 4.89 -52.16 -9.19
CA PRO A 163 5.12 -51.45 -10.46
C PRO A 163 5.48 -50.00 -10.23
N ARG A 164 6.41 -49.48 -11.04
CA ARG A 164 6.67 -48.05 -11.06
C ARG A 164 5.42 -47.34 -11.60
N ARG A 165 4.81 -46.49 -10.78
CA ARG A 165 3.60 -45.74 -11.11
C ARG A 165 3.95 -44.38 -11.72
N HIS A 166 3.28 -44.02 -12.81
CA HIS A 166 3.30 -42.72 -13.41
C HIS A 166 1.87 -42.28 -13.70
N GLN A 167 1.47 -41.08 -13.25
CA GLN A 167 0.10 -40.56 -13.41
C GLN A 167 0.10 -39.30 -14.21
N VAL A 168 -0.73 -39.25 -15.24
CA VAL A 168 -1.02 -38.05 -16.06
C VAL A 168 -2.44 -37.62 -15.70
N THR A 169 -2.61 -36.33 -15.40
CA THR A 169 -3.94 -35.75 -15.16
C THR A 169 -4.31 -34.90 -16.38
N GLU A 170 -5.48 -35.19 -16.91
CA GLU A 170 -6.03 -34.47 -18.06
C GLU A 170 -7.43 -33.96 -17.72
N ILE A 171 -7.85 -32.86 -18.34
CA ILE A 171 -9.20 -32.31 -18.24
C ILE A 171 -10.00 -32.85 -19.43
N PRO A 172 -11.02 -33.68 -19.18
CA PRO A 172 -11.90 -34.12 -20.29
C PRO A 172 -12.68 -32.93 -20.82
N PRO A 173 -13.21 -33.01 -22.08
CA PRO A 173 -14.11 -32.02 -22.60
C PRO A 173 -15.28 -31.76 -21.64
N ILE A 174 -15.45 -30.51 -21.23
CA ILE A 174 -16.51 -30.11 -20.32
C ILE A 174 -17.75 -29.78 -21.14
N GLN A 175 -18.86 -30.48 -20.87
CA GLN A 175 -20.15 -30.23 -21.51
C GLN A 175 -21.09 -29.56 -20.48
N PRO A 176 -21.78 -28.47 -20.86
CA PRO A 176 -22.78 -27.85 -19.99
C PRO A 176 -23.99 -28.78 -19.82
N HIS A 177 -24.56 -28.80 -18.61
CA HIS A 177 -25.82 -29.48 -18.34
C HIS A 177 -26.98 -28.53 -18.66
N ILE A 178 -27.82 -28.87 -19.66
CA ILE A 178 -28.96 -28.08 -20.10
C ILE A 178 -30.23 -28.76 -19.68
N THR A 179 -31.09 -28.03 -18.95
CA THR A 179 -32.44 -28.49 -18.56
C THR A 179 -33.47 -27.68 -19.29
N GLU A 180 -34.37 -28.35 -20.04
CA GLU A 180 -35.50 -27.72 -20.69
C GLU A 180 -36.75 -27.84 -19.81
N TYR A 181 -37.42 -26.74 -19.59
CA TYR A 181 -38.70 -26.69 -18.88
C TYR A 181 -39.81 -26.37 -19.84
N GLN A 182 -40.78 -27.31 -20.03
CA GLN A 182 -41.89 -27.16 -20.93
C GLN A 182 -43.18 -26.80 -20.21
N PHE A 183 -43.91 -25.82 -20.67
CA PHE A 183 -45.14 -25.30 -20.12
C PHE A 183 -46.29 -25.46 -21.10
N PRO A 184 -46.85 -26.68 -21.29
CA PRO A 184 -47.94 -26.91 -22.26
C PRO A 184 -49.21 -26.14 -21.87
N LYS A 185 -49.96 -25.73 -22.88
CA LYS A 185 -51.32 -25.19 -22.68
C LYS A 185 -52.31 -26.33 -22.56
N VAL A 186 -52.93 -26.48 -21.41
CA VAL A 186 -53.91 -27.53 -21.11
C VAL A 186 -55.30 -26.93 -21.21
N VAL A 187 -56.18 -27.57 -22.01
CA VAL A 187 -57.61 -27.15 -22.13
C VAL A 187 -58.41 -27.68 -20.94
N CYS A 188 -59.11 -26.78 -20.26
CA CYS A 188 -59.96 -27.13 -19.14
C CYS A 188 -61.20 -27.90 -19.60
N GLY A 189 -61.39 -29.13 -19.14
CA GLY A 189 -62.59 -29.94 -19.47
C GLY A 189 -63.91 -29.35 -19.04
N ARG A 190 -63.92 -28.40 -18.06
CA ARG A 190 -65.14 -27.76 -17.55
C ARG A 190 -65.58 -26.53 -18.36
N CYS A 191 -64.61 -25.69 -18.77
CA CYS A 191 -64.93 -24.39 -19.41
C CYS A 191 -64.33 -24.21 -20.81
N GLY A 192 -63.59 -25.19 -21.32
CA GLY A 192 -62.96 -25.16 -22.66
C GLY A 192 -61.81 -24.18 -22.81
N LYS A 193 -61.43 -23.41 -21.78
CA LYS A 193 -60.34 -22.43 -21.85
C LYS A 193 -58.98 -23.07 -21.60
N ALA A 194 -57.98 -22.66 -22.43
CA ALA A 194 -56.62 -23.14 -22.27
C ALA A 194 -55.87 -22.36 -21.18
N THR A 195 -55.07 -23.06 -20.33
CA THR A 195 -54.24 -22.49 -19.27
C THR A 195 -52.87 -23.14 -19.32
N SER A 196 -51.83 -22.36 -19.13
CA SER A 196 -50.44 -22.84 -18.99
C SER A 196 -49.93 -22.56 -17.55
N ALA A 197 -49.06 -23.41 -17.04
CA ALA A 197 -48.36 -23.15 -15.79
C ALA A 197 -47.52 -21.86 -15.89
N ARG A 198 -47.36 -21.15 -14.75
CA ARG A 198 -46.45 -20.00 -14.65
C ARG A 198 -45.03 -20.50 -14.48
N LEU A 199 -44.09 -19.77 -15.07
CA LEU A 199 -42.67 -20.00 -14.85
C LEU A 199 -42.32 -19.75 -13.37
N PRO A 200 -41.78 -20.75 -12.62
CA PRO A 200 -41.35 -20.52 -11.25
C PRO A 200 -40.21 -19.50 -11.19
N GLU A 201 -40.21 -18.62 -10.21
CA GLU A 201 -39.18 -17.56 -10.07
C GLU A 201 -37.76 -18.12 -9.93
N GLU A 202 -37.62 -19.27 -9.29
CA GLU A 202 -36.32 -19.95 -9.08
C GLU A 202 -35.61 -20.36 -10.37
N ILE A 203 -36.37 -20.53 -11.46
CA ILE A 203 -35.87 -20.87 -12.81
C ILE A 203 -36.10 -19.77 -13.84
N ALA A 204 -36.52 -18.57 -13.39
CA ALA A 204 -36.81 -17.45 -14.30
C ALA A 204 -35.56 -16.96 -15.07
N GLY A 205 -34.34 -17.21 -14.58
CA GLY A 205 -33.09 -16.91 -15.26
C GLY A 205 -32.70 -17.99 -16.27
N HIS A 206 -32.04 -17.57 -17.37
CA HIS A 206 -31.54 -18.52 -18.40
C HIS A 206 -30.27 -19.29 -17.96
N PHE A 207 -29.63 -18.86 -16.88
CA PHE A 207 -28.36 -19.43 -16.40
C PHE A 207 -28.49 -19.90 -14.97
N GLY A 208 -28.04 -21.11 -14.69
CA GLY A 208 -28.09 -21.70 -13.35
C GLY A 208 -27.20 -20.99 -12.34
N PRO A 209 -27.42 -21.23 -11.02
CA PRO A 209 -26.68 -20.56 -9.94
C PRO A 209 -25.18 -20.88 -9.97
N GLN A 210 -24.77 -22.08 -10.41
CA GLN A 210 -23.36 -22.44 -10.57
C GLN A 210 -22.66 -21.58 -11.62
N LEU A 211 -23.32 -21.35 -12.79
CA LEU A 211 -22.75 -20.53 -13.85
C LEU A 211 -22.71 -19.06 -13.44
N ALA A 212 -23.74 -18.53 -12.80
CA ALA A 212 -23.76 -17.18 -12.28
C ALA A 212 -22.64 -16.97 -11.23
N ALA A 213 -22.43 -17.93 -10.34
CA ALA A 213 -21.33 -17.93 -9.37
C ALA A 213 -19.95 -17.99 -10.06
N LEU A 214 -19.79 -18.82 -11.10
CA LEU A 214 -18.55 -18.89 -11.86
C LEU A 214 -18.21 -17.55 -12.54
N ILE A 215 -19.19 -16.87 -13.12
CA ILE A 215 -19.02 -15.53 -13.72
C ILE A 215 -18.58 -14.53 -12.67
N ALA A 216 -19.21 -14.51 -11.49
CA ALA A 216 -18.81 -13.64 -10.38
C ALA A 216 -17.40 -13.97 -9.88
N TYR A 217 -17.06 -15.23 -9.72
CA TYR A 217 -15.73 -15.72 -9.32
C TYR A 217 -14.64 -15.31 -10.31
N LEU A 218 -14.84 -15.57 -11.60
CA LEU A 218 -13.88 -15.19 -12.64
C LEU A 218 -13.66 -13.68 -12.69
N THR A 219 -14.71 -12.90 -12.46
CA THR A 219 -14.61 -11.43 -12.45
C THR A 219 -13.88 -10.91 -11.23
N VAL A 220 -14.19 -11.38 -10.03
CA VAL A 220 -13.70 -10.81 -8.75
C VAL A 220 -12.38 -11.45 -8.33
N VAL A 221 -12.33 -12.78 -8.27
CA VAL A 221 -11.14 -13.51 -7.80
C VAL A 221 -10.07 -13.58 -8.89
N CYS A 222 -10.46 -13.92 -10.11
CA CYS A 222 -9.54 -13.98 -11.25
C CYS A 222 -9.32 -12.62 -11.93
N ARG A 223 -10.10 -11.59 -11.58
CA ARG A 223 -10.01 -10.21 -12.08
C ARG A 223 -10.18 -10.10 -13.61
N MET A 224 -10.93 -11.03 -14.20
CA MET A 224 -11.14 -11.08 -15.64
C MET A 224 -12.13 -10.01 -16.09
N PRO A 225 -11.82 -9.26 -17.16
CA PRO A 225 -12.80 -8.41 -17.84
C PRO A 225 -13.98 -9.24 -18.38
N ARG A 226 -15.20 -8.72 -18.36
CA ARG A 226 -16.40 -9.47 -18.79
C ARG A 226 -16.32 -10.04 -20.20
N ARG A 227 -15.72 -9.33 -21.16
CA ARG A 227 -15.48 -9.86 -22.51
C ARG A 227 -14.56 -11.08 -22.52
N VAL A 228 -13.59 -11.12 -21.59
CA VAL A 228 -12.70 -12.29 -21.45
C VAL A 228 -13.43 -13.44 -20.78
N VAL A 229 -14.33 -13.17 -19.82
CA VAL A 229 -15.22 -14.19 -19.22
C VAL A 229 -16.14 -14.77 -20.29
N GLU A 230 -16.79 -13.95 -21.10
CA GLU A 230 -17.63 -14.38 -22.24
C GLU A 230 -16.86 -15.30 -23.18
N ALA A 231 -15.66 -14.88 -23.63
CA ALA A 231 -14.83 -15.68 -24.50
C ALA A 231 -14.38 -17.01 -23.86
N LEU A 232 -14.04 -17.02 -22.57
CA LEU A 232 -13.67 -18.24 -21.84
C LEU A 232 -14.85 -19.21 -21.79
N LEU A 233 -16.06 -18.73 -21.46
CA LEU A 233 -17.26 -19.57 -21.39
C LEU A 233 -17.57 -20.21 -22.74
N ALA A 234 -17.46 -19.45 -23.81
CA ALA A 234 -17.67 -19.97 -25.17
C ALA A 234 -16.59 -20.99 -25.57
N GLN A 235 -15.32 -20.68 -25.39
CA GLN A 235 -14.21 -21.51 -25.90
C GLN A 235 -13.90 -22.73 -25.06
N VAL A 236 -14.07 -22.64 -23.72
CA VAL A 236 -13.69 -23.71 -22.77
C VAL A 236 -14.88 -24.56 -22.36
N LEU A 237 -16.05 -23.93 -22.23
CA LEU A 237 -17.26 -24.61 -21.70
C LEU A 237 -18.36 -24.78 -22.76
N GLY A 238 -18.20 -24.22 -23.98
CA GLY A 238 -19.23 -24.28 -25.01
C GLY A 238 -20.51 -23.51 -24.65
N ILE A 239 -20.42 -22.48 -23.78
CA ILE A 239 -21.58 -21.71 -23.33
C ILE A 239 -21.54 -20.34 -23.98
N GLU A 240 -22.52 -20.07 -24.84
CA GLU A 240 -22.74 -18.73 -25.41
C GLU A 240 -23.53 -17.85 -24.44
N ILE A 241 -22.97 -16.70 -24.11
CA ILE A 241 -23.58 -15.72 -23.19
C ILE A 241 -23.27 -14.30 -23.65
N SER A 242 -24.23 -13.39 -23.57
CA SER A 242 -24.01 -11.99 -23.90
C SER A 242 -23.37 -11.21 -22.72
N LEU A 243 -22.69 -10.10 -23.04
CA LEU A 243 -22.17 -9.18 -22.01
C LEU A 243 -23.24 -8.68 -21.05
N GLY A 244 -24.45 -8.42 -21.56
CA GLY A 244 -25.58 -8.02 -20.70
C GLY A 244 -26.00 -9.12 -19.73
N SER A 245 -25.94 -10.38 -20.15
CA SER A 245 -26.26 -11.53 -19.27
C SER A 245 -25.15 -11.79 -18.26
N THR A 246 -23.87 -11.65 -18.64
CA THR A 246 -22.75 -11.73 -17.68
C THR A 246 -22.86 -10.64 -16.61
N GLN A 247 -23.28 -9.43 -17.00
CA GLN A 247 -23.56 -8.34 -16.06
C GLN A 247 -24.69 -8.68 -15.09
N LYS A 248 -25.81 -9.20 -15.59
CA LYS A 248 -26.96 -9.61 -14.75
C LYS A 248 -26.58 -10.70 -13.76
N CYS A 249 -25.82 -11.73 -14.18
CA CYS A 249 -25.32 -12.77 -13.28
C CYS A 249 -24.44 -12.20 -12.15
N TRP A 250 -23.58 -11.23 -12.49
CA TRP A 250 -22.72 -10.57 -11.52
C TRP A 250 -23.50 -9.68 -10.52
N GLU A 251 -24.52 -8.97 -11.00
CA GLU A 251 -25.42 -8.17 -10.15
C GLU A 251 -26.26 -9.07 -9.23
N GLU A 252 -26.78 -10.18 -9.76
CA GLU A 252 -27.49 -11.18 -8.97
C GLU A 252 -26.63 -11.77 -7.86
N ALA A 253 -25.37 -12.12 -8.16
CA ALA A 253 -24.43 -12.60 -7.16
C ALA A 253 -24.21 -11.56 -6.04
N SER A 254 -24.09 -10.28 -6.39
CA SER A 254 -23.98 -9.20 -5.43
C SER A 254 -25.24 -9.02 -4.57
N GLN A 255 -26.42 -9.17 -5.15
CA GLN A 255 -27.68 -9.09 -4.43
C GLN A 255 -27.85 -10.28 -3.47
N ALA A 256 -27.49 -11.48 -3.93
CA ALA A 256 -27.56 -12.70 -3.12
C ALA A 256 -26.74 -12.61 -1.82
N VAL A 257 -25.58 -11.94 -1.86
CA VAL A 257 -24.70 -11.82 -0.69
C VAL A 257 -24.92 -10.54 0.12
N ALA A 258 -25.99 -9.78 -0.16
CA ALA A 258 -26.25 -8.50 0.51
C ALA A 258 -26.40 -8.66 2.03
N GLY A 259 -27.20 -9.63 2.49
CA GLY A 259 -27.42 -9.92 3.91
C GLY A 259 -26.13 -10.27 4.64
N PRO A 260 -25.42 -11.33 4.24
CA PRO A 260 -24.13 -11.70 4.84
C PRO A 260 -23.10 -10.56 4.89
N CYS A 261 -23.01 -9.72 3.84
CA CYS A 261 -22.11 -8.57 3.86
C CYS A 261 -22.55 -7.50 4.88
N GLN A 262 -23.86 -7.28 5.03
CA GLN A 262 -24.40 -6.35 6.03
C GLN A 262 -24.15 -6.85 7.46
N GLU A 263 -24.26 -8.13 7.71
CA GLU A 263 -23.93 -8.75 9.01
C GLU A 263 -22.47 -8.49 9.37
N LEU A 264 -21.54 -8.71 8.42
CA LEU A 264 -20.13 -8.42 8.61
C LEU A 264 -19.86 -6.94 8.86
N GLU A 265 -20.54 -6.05 8.12
CA GLU A 265 -20.42 -4.59 8.31
C GLU A 265 -20.87 -4.17 9.72
N GLN A 266 -21.98 -4.71 10.22
CA GLN A 266 -22.48 -4.43 11.56
C GLN A 266 -21.50 -4.96 12.63
N ARG A 267 -20.90 -6.14 12.42
CA ARG A 267 -19.96 -6.76 13.34
C ARG A 267 -18.66 -5.96 13.52
N LEU A 268 -18.25 -5.15 12.55
CA LEU A 268 -17.05 -4.33 12.65
C LEU A 268 -16.98 -3.49 13.93
N ARG A 269 -18.12 -3.02 14.43
CA ARG A 269 -18.20 -2.12 15.60
C ARG A 269 -17.76 -2.78 16.90
N ASP A 270 -17.89 -4.10 16.97
CA ASP A 270 -17.62 -4.90 18.16
C ASP A 270 -16.26 -5.63 18.07
N GLU A 271 -15.49 -5.41 16.99
CA GLU A 271 -14.21 -6.08 16.83
C GLU A 271 -13.15 -5.52 17.79
N PRO A 272 -12.39 -6.40 18.47
CA PRO A 272 -11.34 -5.95 19.38
C PRO A 272 -10.16 -5.30 18.64
N VAL A 273 -9.87 -5.75 17.41
CA VAL A 273 -8.76 -5.26 16.60
C VAL A 273 -9.18 -5.18 15.13
N LEU A 274 -9.00 -4.02 14.53
CA LEU A 274 -9.20 -3.79 13.09
C LEU A 274 -7.96 -3.21 12.44
N ASN A 275 -7.59 -3.75 11.30
CA ASN A 275 -6.64 -3.14 10.39
C ASN A 275 -7.42 -2.38 9.30
N VAL A 276 -7.15 -1.10 9.13
CA VAL A 276 -7.87 -0.27 8.16
C VAL A 276 -6.89 0.45 7.26
N ASP A 277 -7.19 0.44 5.97
CA ASP A 277 -6.44 1.20 4.97
C ASP A 277 -7.35 1.51 3.76
N GLU A 278 -6.95 2.45 2.91
CA GLU A 278 -7.70 2.83 1.72
C GLU A 278 -6.79 3.10 0.52
N THR A 279 -7.35 2.89 -0.66
CA THR A 279 -6.66 3.19 -1.92
C THR A 279 -7.56 3.97 -2.85
N GLY A 280 -6.95 4.76 -3.77
CA GLY A 280 -7.72 5.46 -4.79
C GLY A 280 -8.56 4.49 -5.63
N TRP A 281 -9.79 4.87 -5.93
CA TRP A 281 -10.71 4.19 -6.83
C TRP A 281 -11.31 5.19 -7.83
N ARG A 282 -12.05 4.71 -8.82
CA ARG A 282 -12.76 5.58 -9.76
C ARG A 282 -14.14 5.01 -10.07
N THR A 283 -15.11 5.93 -10.24
CA THR A 283 -16.45 5.57 -10.70
C THR A 283 -16.90 6.61 -11.71
N ASN A 284 -17.15 6.16 -12.92
CA ASN A 284 -17.49 7.03 -14.06
C ASN A 284 -16.48 8.19 -14.28
N GLY A 285 -15.19 7.92 -14.03
CA GLY A 285 -14.13 8.94 -14.09
C GLY A 285 -13.91 9.72 -12.79
N ASP A 286 -14.89 9.82 -11.91
CA ASP A 286 -14.80 10.52 -10.64
C ASP A 286 -13.86 9.82 -9.66
N LYS A 287 -13.18 10.63 -8.87
CA LYS A 287 -12.31 10.14 -7.80
C LYS A 287 -13.15 9.53 -6.68
N ARG A 288 -12.84 8.30 -6.33
CA ARG A 288 -13.39 7.53 -5.21
C ARG A 288 -12.25 6.88 -4.43
N PHE A 289 -12.60 6.20 -3.34
CA PHE A 289 -11.66 5.46 -2.51
C PHE A 289 -12.26 4.11 -2.14
N LEU A 290 -11.49 3.05 -2.37
CA LEU A 290 -11.79 1.71 -1.87
C LEU A 290 -11.14 1.57 -0.50
N TRP A 291 -11.95 1.34 0.50
CA TRP A 291 -11.57 1.07 1.88
C TRP A 291 -11.62 -0.42 2.17
N ALA A 292 -10.68 -0.91 2.98
CA ALA A 292 -10.69 -2.25 3.53
C ALA A 292 -10.62 -2.19 5.05
N PHE A 293 -11.56 -2.87 5.72
CA PHE A 293 -11.62 -3.07 7.16
C PHE A 293 -11.37 -4.55 7.42
N VAL A 294 -10.23 -4.89 7.98
CA VAL A 294 -9.75 -6.27 8.13
C VAL A 294 -9.78 -6.67 9.59
N ALA A 295 -10.66 -7.60 9.91
CA ALA A 295 -10.71 -8.31 11.18
C ALA A 295 -9.88 -9.61 11.11
N ALA A 296 -9.81 -10.34 12.21
CA ALA A 296 -9.02 -11.58 12.28
C ALA A 296 -9.46 -12.65 11.26
N ARG A 297 -10.75 -12.74 10.95
CA ARG A 297 -11.34 -13.82 10.13
C ARG A 297 -12.24 -13.33 9.00
N TYR A 298 -12.35 -12.04 8.78
CA TYR A 298 -13.13 -11.48 7.67
C TYR A 298 -12.64 -10.10 7.26
N VAL A 299 -13.04 -9.68 6.09
CA VAL A 299 -12.75 -8.34 5.54
C VAL A 299 -14.05 -7.70 5.07
N VAL A 300 -14.23 -6.43 5.33
CA VAL A 300 -15.30 -5.62 4.77
C VAL A 300 -14.71 -4.56 3.85
N TYR A 301 -15.18 -4.51 2.61
CA TYR A 301 -14.84 -3.45 1.67
C TYR A 301 -15.99 -2.46 1.51
N THR A 302 -15.65 -1.20 1.27
CA THR A 302 -16.59 -0.18 0.84
C THR A 302 -15.93 0.80 -0.12
N VAL A 303 -16.70 1.31 -1.09
CA VAL A 303 -16.27 2.40 -1.95
C VAL A 303 -16.89 3.69 -1.44
N ALA A 304 -16.09 4.73 -1.25
CA ALA A 304 -16.53 6.01 -0.72
C ALA A 304 -16.04 7.19 -1.58
N ALA A 305 -16.76 8.30 -1.53
CA ALA A 305 -16.39 9.52 -2.25
C ALA A 305 -15.13 10.19 -1.67
N THR A 306 -14.84 9.94 -0.39
CA THR A 306 -13.79 10.64 0.35
C THR A 306 -12.85 9.71 1.11
N ARG A 307 -11.72 10.26 1.56
CA ARG A 307 -10.79 9.66 2.54
C ARG A 307 -11.03 10.19 3.96
N GLY A 308 -12.15 10.83 4.19
CA GLY A 308 -12.43 11.51 5.46
C GLY A 308 -12.86 10.57 6.57
N SER A 309 -12.90 11.11 7.79
CA SER A 309 -13.31 10.39 9.00
C SER A 309 -14.78 9.97 8.99
N GLU A 310 -15.62 10.56 8.14
CA GLU A 310 -17.02 10.23 7.97
C GLU A 310 -17.25 8.78 7.52
N VAL A 311 -16.30 8.20 6.76
CA VAL A 311 -16.37 6.78 6.36
C VAL A 311 -16.21 5.88 7.58
N LEU A 312 -15.26 6.22 8.46
CA LEU A 312 -15.04 5.51 9.72
C LEU A 312 -16.26 5.63 10.63
N THR A 313 -16.80 6.84 10.79
CA THR A 313 -18.02 7.08 11.60
C THR A 313 -19.21 6.28 11.08
N ARG A 314 -19.40 6.21 9.78
CA ARG A 314 -20.51 5.45 9.17
C ARG A 314 -20.41 3.94 9.49
N LEU A 315 -19.21 3.37 9.38
CA LEU A 315 -19.02 1.92 9.54
C LEU A 315 -18.79 1.51 10.99
N LEU A 316 -18.00 2.26 11.74
CA LEU A 316 -17.59 1.90 13.09
C LEU A 316 -18.39 2.62 14.18
N GLY A 317 -19.31 3.53 13.80
CA GLY A 317 -20.06 4.35 14.72
C GLY A 317 -19.32 5.63 15.14
N ALA A 318 -19.91 6.41 16.04
CA ALA A 318 -19.32 7.66 16.52
C ALA A 318 -18.01 7.42 17.29
N VAL A 319 -17.92 6.32 18.02
CA VAL A 319 -16.74 5.93 18.81
C VAL A 319 -16.49 4.44 18.61
N PHE A 320 -15.27 4.10 18.19
CA PHE A 320 -14.81 2.71 18.12
C PHE A 320 -13.99 2.38 19.36
N GLN A 321 -14.37 1.32 20.08
CA GLN A 321 -13.73 0.94 21.36
C GLN A 321 -12.53 -0.02 21.15
N GLY A 322 -12.43 -0.67 20.01
CA GLY A 322 -11.35 -1.59 19.70
C GLY A 322 -10.04 -0.89 19.32
N ILE A 323 -9.02 -1.69 19.05
CA ILE A 323 -7.71 -1.22 18.60
C ILE A 323 -7.72 -1.02 17.10
N LEU A 324 -7.38 0.21 16.64
CA LEU A 324 -7.30 0.54 15.22
C LEU A 324 -5.85 0.52 14.73
N CYS A 325 -5.51 -0.47 13.91
CA CYS A 325 -4.21 -0.59 13.23
C CYS A 325 -4.26 0.17 11.89
N ARG A 326 -3.38 1.14 11.70
CA ARG A 326 -3.47 2.11 10.60
C ARG A 326 -2.16 2.84 10.34
N ASP A 327 -2.12 3.64 9.27
CA ASP A 327 -1.11 4.66 9.08
C ASP A 327 -1.37 5.90 9.98
N ARG A 328 -0.60 6.97 9.79
CA ARG A 328 -0.72 8.23 10.54
C ARG A 328 -1.54 9.28 9.80
N PHE A 329 -2.39 8.88 8.87
CA PHE A 329 -3.24 9.83 8.15
C PHE A 329 -4.22 10.53 9.08
N SER A 330 -4.38 11.83 8.91
CA SER A 330 -5.11 12.72 9.84
C SER A 330 -6.57 12.32 10.07
N ALA A 331 -7.24 11.72 9.08
CA ALA A 331 -8.62 11.28 9.23
C ALA A 331 -8.78 10.21 10.32
N TYR A 332 -7.84 9.26 10.39
CA TYR A 332 -7.83 8.25 11.45
C TYR A 332 -7.52 8.84 12.82
N VAL A 333 -6.54 9.76 12.88
CA VAL A 333 -6.17 10.42 14.14
C VAL A 333 -7.32 11.25 14.67
N LYS A 334 -8.05 11.97 13.80
CA LYS A 334 -9.23 12.75 14.17
C LYS A 334 -10.38 11.88 14.67
N TYR A 335 -10.61 10.74 14.02
CA TYR A 335 -11.72 9.85 14.37
C TYR A 335 -11.45 9.05 15.64
N HIS A 336 -10.29 8.41 15.75
CA HIS A 336 -10.01 7.42 16.80
C HIS A 336 -8.97 7.93 17.79
N GLN A 337 -9.44 8.29 19.00
CA GLN A 337 -8.61 8.75 20.11
C GLN A 337 -8.22 7.61 21.08
N GLY A 338 -8.82 6.43 20.95
CA GLY A 338 -8.54 5.24 21.77
C GLY A 338 -7.20 4.55 21.45
N LYS A 339 -7.04 3.33 21.94
CA LYS A 339 -5.86 2.49 21.65
C LYS A 339 -5.72 2.24 20.15
N GLY A 340 -4.55 2.47 19.59
CA GLY A 340 -4.29 2.25 18.17
C GLY A 340 -2.86 1.79 17.93
N GLN A 341 -2.61 1.15 16.79
CA GLN A 341 -1.28 0.75 16.36
C GLN A 341 -0.91 1.50 15.09
N PHE A 342 0.15 2.31 15.14
CA PHE A 342 0.74 2.92 13.95
C PHE A 342 1.63 1.94 13.21
N CYS A 343 1.49 1.90 11.89
CA CYS A 343 2.25 1.02 11.02
C CYS A 343 3.73 1.39 10.98
N TRP A 344 4.60 0.53 11.50
CA TRP A 344 6.04 0.65 11.39
C TRP A 344 6.58 0.55 9.96
N GLY A 345 5.84 -0.09 9.06
CA GLY A 345 6.17 -0.13 7.63
C GLY A 345 6.09 1.26 7.01
N HIS A 346 5.02 2.01 7.29
CA HIS A 346 4.86 3.39 6.85
C HIS A 346 5.88 4.34 7.50
N LEU A 347 6.19 4.16 8.80
CA LEU A 347 7.25 4.93 9.46
C LEU A 347 8.61 4.70 8.78
N LYS A 348 8.95 3.44 8.50
CA LYS A 348 10.18 3.11 7.76
C LYS A 348 10.20 3.78 6.38
N GLY A 349 9.10 3.72 5.64
CA GLY A 349 8.95 4.38 4.33
C GLY A 349 9.20 5.89 4.41
N ASN A 350 8.63 6.58 5.42
CA ASN A 350 8.86 8.01 5.63
C ASN A 350 10.35 8.33 5.91
N LEU A 351 11.00 7.55 6.79
CA LEU A 351 12.42 7.73 7.10
C LEU A 351 13.32 7.49 5.88
N LEU A 352 13.04 6.45 5.09
CA LEU A 352 13.76 6.18 3.85
C LEU A 352 13.54 7.27 2.80
N GLY A 353 12.32 7.80 2.70
CA GLY A 353 12.01 8.91 1.80
C GLY A 353 12.78 10.17 2.15
N MET A 354 12.79 10.57 3.42
CA MET A 354 13.58 11.72 3.87
C MET A 354 15.08 11.50 3.64
N LEU A 355 15.58 10.30 3.93
CA LEU A 355 17.01 9.95 3.74
C LEU A 355 17.45 10.02 2.28
N GLU A 356 16.58 9.63 1.34
CA GLU A 356 16.91 9.63 -0.09
C GLU A 356 17.03 11.02 -0.69
N PHE A 357 16.25 11.97 -0.17
CA PHE A 357 16.15 13.31 -0.76
C PHE A 357 16.89 14.39 0.04
N THR A 358 17.38 14.07 1.25
CA THR A 358 18.08 15.06 2.07
C THR A 358 19.49 15.34 1.60
N LYS A 359 19.89 16.62 1.72
CA LYS A 359 21.29 17.07 1.63
C LYS A 359 21.84 17.44 3.03
N SER A 360 20.98 17.38 4.07
CA SER A 360 21.33 17.79 5.43
C SER A 360 21.85 16.59 6.24
N SER A 361 23.06 16.71 6.78
CA SER A 361 23.64 15.69 7.67
C SER A 361 22.83 15.49 8.96
N ALA A 362 22.13 16.51 9.42
CA ALA A 362 21.24 16.42 10.59
C ALA A 362 20.02 15.54 10.27
N VAL A 363 19.37 15.75 9.12
CA VAL A 363 18.25 14.91 8.66
C VAL A 363 18.69 13.48 8.40
N GLU A 364 19.85 13.30 7.76
CA GLU A 364 20.43 11.98 7.53
C GLU A 364 20.63 11.22 8.83
N ARG A 365 21.20 11.85 9.86
CA ARG A 365 21.40 11.25 11.19
C ARG A 365 20.09 10.85 11.83
N TYR A 366 19.10 11.76 11.87
CA TYR A 366 17.75 11.45 12.37
C TYR A 366 17.15 10.22 11.72
N CYS A 367 17.19 10.16 10.39
CA CYS A 367 16.65 9.03 9.64
C CYS A 367 17.41 7.72 9.92
N ARG A 368 18.74 7.75 9.99
CA ARG A 368 19.56 6.57 10.28
C ARG A 368 19.32 6.04 11.70
N ASP A 369 19.19 6.94 12.68
CA ASP A 369 18.87 6.57 14.05
C ASP A 369 17.48 5.91 14.15
N GLY A 370 16.45 6.49 13.54
CA GLY A 370 15.12 5.89 13.48
C GLY A 370 15.09 4.54 12.77
N LEU A 371 15.79 4.39 11.64
CA LEU A 371 15.91 3.12 10.92
C LEU A 371 16.67 2.06 11.73
N ALA A 372 17.65 2.46 12.54
CA ALA A 372 18.36 1.54 13.43
C ALA A 372 17.44 0.98 14.51
N GLN A 373 16.58 1.82 15.13
CA GLN A 373 15.58 1.35 16.09
C GLN A 373 14.55 0.44 15.45
N HIS A 374 14.04 0.79 14.26
CA HIS A 374 13.18 -0.10 13.49
C HIS A 374 13.82 -1.48 13.29
N ALA A 375 15.07 -1.53 12.85
CA ALA A 375 15.77 -2.80 12.61
C ALA A 375 15.96 -3.62 13.90
N ARG A 376 16.22 -2.96 15.05
CA ARG A 376 16.33 -3.62 16.37
C ARG A 376 15.00 -4.22 16.80
N LEU A 377 13.91 -3.44 16.71
CA LEU A 377 12.57 -3.86 17.08
C LEU A 377 12.11 -5.07 16.26
N PHE A 378 12.31 -5.02 14.94
CA PHE A 378 11.88 -6.11 14.07
C PHE A 378 12.71 -7.39 14.26
N ARG A 379 13.97 -7.30 14.67
CA ARG A 379 14.73 -8.49 15.09
C ARG A 379 14.12 -9.15 16.34
N LEU A 380 13.65 -8.36 17.32
CA LEU A 380 12.95 -8.89 18.49
C LEU A 380 11.59 -9.50 18.11
N TRP A 381 10.82 -8.79 17.28
CA TRP A 381 9.54 -9.27 16.78
C TRP A 381 9.66 -10.61 16.03
N HIS A 382 10.65 -10.75 15.17
CA HIS A 382 10.89 -12.02 14.47
C HIS A 382 11.28 -13.16 15.41
N LYS A 383 12.06 -12.88 16.47
CA LYS A 383 12.37 -13.88 17.50
C LYS A 383 11.11 -14.31 18.25
N PHE A 384 10.24 -13.38 18.60
CA PHE A 384 8.95 -13.66 19.23
C PHE A 384 8.05 -14.50 18.31
N ARG A 385 7.87 -14.10 17.06
CA ARG A 385 7.08 -14.83 16.07
C ARG A 385 7.65 -16.23 15.77
N GLY A 386 8.94 -16.41 15.90
CA GLY A 386 9.63 -17.71 15.78
C GLY A 386 9.67 -18.53 17.05
N GLY A 387 9.00 -18.11 18.13
CA GLY A 387 8.95 -18.81 19.42
C GLY A 387 10.27 -18.83 20.19
N GLN A 388 11.26 -18.00 19.80
CA GLN A 388 12.58 -17.94 20.47
C GLN A 388 12.56 -17.09 21.75
N ILE A 389 11.58 -16.23 21.90
CA ILE A 389 11.30 -15.41 23.08
C ILE A 389 9.79 -15.36 23.31
N ASP A 390 9.39 -15.27 24.57
CA ASP A 390 8.00 -15.04 24.95
C ASP A 390 7.63 -13.54 24.93
N ARG A 391 6.36 -13.22 25.18
CA ARG A 391 5.86 -11.85 25.19
C ARG A 391 6.51 -10.98 26.28
N SER A 392 6.70 -11.53 27.46
CA SER A 392 7.33 -10.80 28.57
C SER A 392 8.76 -10.40 28.22
N GLN A 393 9.52 -11.31 27.61
CA GLN A 393 10.87 -11.03 27.09
C GLN A 393 10.87 -10.02 25.94
N LEU A 394 9.87 -10.07 25.05
CA LEU A 394 9.69 -9.09 23.97
C LEU A 394 9.49 -7.70 24.59
N ILE A 395 8.58 -7.54 25.54
CA ILE A 395 8.31 -6.27 26.22
C ILE A 395 9.59 -5.76 26.89
N LEU A 396 10.20 -6.56 27.75
CA LEU A 396 11.39 -6.17 28.52
C LEU A 396 12.54 -5.71 27.59
N ARG A 397 12.82 -6.46 26.53
CA ARG A 397 13.90 -6.15 25.58
C ARG A 397 13.58 -4.97 24.66
N SER A 398 12.30 -4.59 24.55
CA SER A 398 11.89 -3.42 23.75
C SER A 398 12.02 -2.10 24.49
N ILE A 399 12.08 -2.09 25.83
CA ILE A 399 12.15 -0.87 26.66
C ILE A 399 13.26 0.10 26.20
N PRO A 400 14.52 -0.33 25.97
CA PRO A 400 15.55 0.58 25.48
C PRO A 400 15.24 1.17 24.10
N ILE A 401 14.51 0.44 23.25
CA ILE A 401 14.11 0.92 21.93
C ILE A 401 13.02 1.97 22.05
N GLN A 402 12.04 1.73 22.92
CA GLN A 402 10.96 2.70 23.21
C GLN A 402 11.57 4.02 23.72
N LYS A 403 12.45 3.94 24.74
CA LYS A 403 13.15 5.10 25.28
C LYS A 403 13.92 5.88 24.21
N GLN A 404 14.70 5.20 23.38
CA GLN A 404 15.47 5.82 22.30
C GLN A 404 14.58 6.46 21.23
N MET A 405 13.39 5.89 20.94
CA MET A 405 12.44 6.51 20.00
C MET A 405 11.83 7.80 20.56
N VAL A 406 11.51 7.84 21.87
CA VAL A 406 11.02 9.05 22.54
C VAL A 406 12.10 10.12 22.54
N GLU A 407 13.33 9.80 22.98
CA GLU A 407 14.47 10.71 23.00
C GLU A 407 14.82 11.25 21.60
N LEU A 408 14.70 10.40 20.56
CA LEU A 408 14.90 10.80 19.18
C LEU A 408 13.84 11.81 18.73
N ALA A 409 12.58 11.58 19.08
CA ALA A 409 11.50 12.50 18.78
C ALA A 409 11.66 13.83 19.53
N GLU A 410 11.89 13.78 20.84
CA GLU A 410 12.04 14.95 21.70
C GLU A 410 13.16 15.90 21.22
N ARG A 411 14.34 15.36 20.92
CA ARG A 411 15.48 16.15 20.42
C ARG A 411 15.22 16.90 19.12
N HIS A 412 14.16 16.56 18.37
CA HIS A 412 13.88 17.12 17.06
C HIS A 412 12.52 17.83 16.96
N LEU A 413 11.87 18.12 18.09
CA LEU A 413 10.60 18.87 18.14
C LEU A 413 10.73 20.26 17.52
N ASP A 414 11.88 20.92 17.74
CA ASP A 414 12.19 22.27 17.24
C ASP A 414 13.10 22.24 16.00
N SER A 415 13.18 21.12 15.29
CA SER A 415 14.02 21.00 14.09
C SER A 415 13.67 22.06 13.06
N GLN A 416 14.67 22.71 12.47
CA GLN A 416 14.51 23.63 11.35
C GLN A 416 13.94 22.94 10.10
N HIS A 417 14.16 21.63 9.98
CA HIS A 417 13.63 20.83 8.88
C HIS A 417 12.18 20.43 9.16
N ARG A 418 11.23 21.04 8.45
CA ARG A 418 9.79 20.86 8.64
C ARG A 418 9.35 19.39 8.66
N GLU A 419 9.88 18.56 7.78
CA GLU A 419 9.51 17.14 7.67
C GLU A 419 9.96 16.34 8.90
N VAL A 420 11.18 16.62 9.39
CA VAL A 420 11.69 16.02 10.62
C VAL A 420 10.87 16.48 11.81
N ARG A 421 10.64 17.79 11.95
CA ARG A 421 9.81 18.36 13.03
C ARG A 421 8.41 17.75 13.07
N ASN A 422 7.72 17.69 11.93
CA ASN A 422 6.38 17.10 11.85
C ASN A 422 6.36 15.62 12.24
N LEU A 423 7.37 14.85 11.80
CA LEU A 423 7.48 13.45 12.16
C LEU A 423 7.81 13.30 13.64
N ALA A 424 8.76 14.06 14.18
CA ALA A 424 9.16 14.04 15.58
C ALA A 424 7.97 14.40 16.50
N THR A 425 7.22 15.47 16.19
CA THR A 425 6.02 15.85 16.93
C THR A 425 4.99 14.73 16.97
N ALA A 426 4.71 14.09 15.82
CA ALA A 426 3.76 12.99 15.78
C ALA A 426 4.24 11.75 16.54
N LEU A 427 5.53 11.44 16.50
CA LEU A 427 6.11 10.31 17.24
C LEU A 427 6.13 10.58 18.75
N PHE A 428 6.39 11.81 19.17
CA PHE A 428 6.36 12.22 20.57
C PHE A 428 4.93 12.16 21.13
N GLN A 429 3.98 12.80 20.43
CA GLN A 429 2.59 12.90 20.87
C GLN A 429 1.88 11.54 20.95
N TYR A 430 2.20 10.61 20.04
CA TYR A 430 1.51 9.32 19.91
C TYR A 430 2.46 8.14 20.07
N ASN A 431 3.51 8.28 20.87
CA ASN A 431 4.52 7.25 21.08
C ASN A 431 3.92 5.89 21.46
N GLU A 432 2.95 5.85 22.35
CA GLU A 432 2.28 4.62 22.80
C GLU A 432 1.71 3.82 21.62
N ARG A 433 1.16 4.51 20.61
CA ARG A 433 0.57 3.88 19.43
C ARG A 433 1.58 3.21 18.48
N LEU A 434 2.87 3.37 18.72
CA LEU A 434 3.90 2.62 18.01
C LEU A 434 4.13 1.24 18.62
N PHE A 435 3.76 1.05 19.88
CA PHE A 435 4.16 -0.10 20.69
C PHE A 435 2.98 -0.92 21.22
N THR A 436 1.74 -0.60 20.86
CA THR A 436 0.53 -1.32 21.27
C THR A 436 0.63 -2.84 21.01
N PHE A 437 1.26 -3.25 19.91
CA PHE A 437 1.47 -4.66 19.55
C PHE A 437 2.32 -5.45 20.56
N LEU A 438 3.06 -4.77 21.43
CA LEU A 438 3.86 -5.43 22.46
C LEU A 438 2.96 -6.08 23.53
N GLU A 439 1.87 -5.40 23.87
CA GLU A 439 1.00 -5.74 24.99
C GLU A 439 -0.27 -6.46 24.54
N GLU A 440 -0.77 -6.15 23.34
CA GLU A 440 -2.07 -6.60 22.87
C GLU A 440 -1.95 -7.77 21.90
N ASP A 441 -2.66 -8.86 22.21
CA ASP A 441 -2.74 -10.01 21.32
C ASP A 441 -3.51 -9.71 20.04
N GLY A 442 -3.10 -10.29 18.93
CA GLY A 442 -3.72 -10.05 17.61
C GLY A 442 -3.30 -8.76 16.95
N VAL A 443 -2.56 -7.86 17.63
CA VAL A 443 -2.00 -6.64 17.06
C VAL A 443 -0.60 -6.90 16.49
N GLU A 444 -0.38 -6.54 15.24
CA GLU A 444 0.93 -6.60 14.60
C GLU A 444 1.57 -5.20 14.50
N PRO A 445 2.92 -5.10 14.47
CA PRO A 445 3.60 -3.80 14.33
C PRO A 445 3.34 -3.12 12.98
N THR A 446 2.76 -3.82 12.01
CA THR A 446 2.50 -3.30 10.66
C THR A 446 1.02 -3.45 10.28
N ASN A 447 0.57 -2.62 9.34
CA ASN A 447 -0.77 -2.70 8.76
C ASN A 447 -0.81 -3.59 7.50
N ASN A 448 0.10 -4.54 7.38
CA ASN A 448 0.26 -5.37 6.17
C ASN A 448 -0.98 -6.20 5.82
N SER A 449 -1.85 -6.52 6.78
CA SER A 449 -3.11 -7.23 6.53
C SER A 449 -4.05 -6.39 5.66
N ALA A 450 -4.25 -5.11 6.01
CA ALA A 450 -5.07 -4.20 5.21
C ALA A 450 -4.42 -3.89 3.84
N GLU A 451 -3.10 -3.71 3.79
CA GLU A 451 -2.38 -3.52 2.54
C GLU A 451 -2.51 -4.73 1.59
N ARG A 452 -2.48 -5.97 2.14
CA ARG A 452 -2.70 -7.19 1.35
C ARG A 452 -4.12 -7.29 0.82
N ALA A 453 -5.11 -7.01 1.67
CA ALA A 453 -6.51 -6.99 1.27
C ALA A 453 -6.75 -5.99 0.13
N LEU A 454 -6.24 -4.77 0.25
CA LEU A 454 -6.36 -3.77 -0.82
C LEU A 454 -5.65 -4.15 -2.12
N ARG A 455 -4.63 -5.01 -2.07
CA ARG A 455 -3.88 -5.42 -3.27
C ARG A 455 -4.79 -6.02 -4.34
N THR A 456 -5.75 -6.84 -3.95
CA THR A 456 -6.75 -7.45 -4.86
C THR A 456 -7.55 -6.36 -5.58
N GLY A 457 -8.08 -5.39 -4.85
CA GLY A 457 -8.81 -4.26 -5.44
C GLY A 457 -7.92 -3.39 -6.34
N VAL A 458 -6.68 -3.12 -5.94
CA VAL A 458 -5.73 -2.34 -6.75
C VAL A 458 -5.40 -3.05 -8.07
N GLN A 459 -5.16 -4.35 -8.05
CA GLN A 459 -4.89 -5.13 -9.26
C GLN A 459 -6.10 -5.13 -10.19
N TRP A 460 -7.30 -5.32 -9.63
CA TRP A 460 -8.53 -5.27 -10.40
C TRP A 460 -8.76 -3.89 -11.04
N ARG A 461 -8.58 -2.80 -10.28
CA ARG A 461 -8.67 -1.43 -10.82
C ARG A 461 -7.75 -1.19 -12.02
N LYS A 462 -6.54 -1.76 -12.02
CA LYS A 462 -5.59 -1.63 -13.14
C LYS A 462 -6.08 -2.32 -14.42
N ILE A 463 -6.99 -3.28 -14.29
CA ILE A 463 -7.57 -4.02 -15.41
C ILE A 463 -8.91 -3.41 -15.85
N CYS A 464 -9.80 -3.11 -14.92
CA CYS A 464 -11.16 -2.65 -15.20
C CYS A 464 -11.35 -1.11 -15.12
N PHE A 465 -10.33 -0.37 -14.67
CA PHE A 465 -10.33 1.10 -14.48
C PHE A 465 -11.34 1.63 -13.46
N GLY A 466 -12.00 0.77 -12.69
CA GLY A 466 -13.01 1.11 -11.67
C GLY A 466 -14.43 0.75 -12.07
N ASN A 467 -15.41 1.44 -11.51
CA ASN A 467 -16.83 1.21 -11.74
C ASN A 467 -17.43 2.27 -12.66
N ARG A 468 -18.63 2.01 -13.15
CA ARG A 468 -19.39 2.97 -13.97
C ARG A 468 -20.65 3.52 -13.26
N SER A 469 -21.02 2.94 -12.11
CA SER A 469 -22.22 3.32 -11.37
C SER A 469 -22.07 3.01 -9.88
N ALA A 470 -22.94 3.59 -9.05
CA ALA A 470 -23.04 3.29 -7.62
C ALA A 470 -23.43 1.81 -7.36
N ALA A 471 -24.30 1.24 -8.19
CA ALA A 471 -24.61 -0.19 -8.12
C ALA A 471 -23.36 -1.06 -8.38
N GLY A 472 -22.51 -0.64 -9.31
CA GLY A 472 -21.21 -1.27 -9.57
C GLY A 472 -20.26 -1.15 -8.38
N GLU A 473 -20.19 0.00 -7.70
CA GLU A 473 -19.40 0.18 -6.47
C GLU A 473 -19.84 -0.83 -5.39
N LEU A 474 -21.14 -0.89 -5.14
CA LEU A 474 -21.74 -1.76 -4.14
C LEU A 474 -21.44 -3.24 -4.44
N ALA A 475 -21.64 -3.65 -5.70
CA ALA A 475 -21.36 -5.02 -6.11
C ALA A 475 -19.86 -5.38 -6.01
N THR A 476 -18.99 -4.45 -6.38
CA THR A 476 -17.53 -4.62 -6.20
C THR A 476 -17.18 -4.81 -4.73
N ALA A 477 -17.68 -3.95 -3.85
CA ALA A 477 -17.43 -4.02 -2.41
C ALA A 477 -17.92 -5.34 -1.81
N ARG A 478 -19.16 -5.75 -2.09
CA ARG A 478 -19.75 -7.01 -1.59
C ARG A 478 -18.98 -8.25 -2.05
N LEU A 479 -18.70 -8.33 -3.34
CA LEU A 479 -18.05 -9.52 -3.89
C LEU A 479 -16.57 -9.63 -3.47
N LEU A 480 -15.86 -8.51 -3.30
CA LEU A 480 -14.54 -8.50 -2.66
C LEU A 480 -14.62 -8.94 -1.19
N THR A 481 -15.61 -8.45 -0.45
CA THR A 481 -15.87 -8.86 0.94
C THR A 481 -16.05 -10.37 1.04
N VAL A 482 -16.89 -10.95 0.19
CA VAL A 482 -17.11 -12.40 0.16
C VAL A 482 -15.84 -13.15 -0.20
N ALA A 483 -15.14 -12.74 -1.25
CA ALA A 483 -13.97 -13.44 -1.75
C ALA A 483 -12.85 -13.50 -0.70
N GLU A 484 -12.47 -12.35 -0.13
CA GLU A 484 -11.39 -12.28 0.86
C GLU A 484 -11.80 -12.91 2.21
N THR A 485 -13.09 -12.80 2.59
CA THR A 485 -13.60 -13.44 3.82
C THR A 485 -13.60 -14.98 3.69
N CYS A 486 -14.04 -15.50 2.56
CA CYS A 486 -13.97 -16.95 2.31
C CYS A 486 -12.52 -17.44 2.34
N ASP A 487 -11.58 -16.71 1.74
CA ASP A 487 -10.15 -17.06 1.76
C ASP A 487 -9.60 -17.10 3.19
N LEU A 488 -9.87 -16.08 4.01
CA LEU A 488 -9.48 -16.05 5.42
C LEU A 488 -10.08 -17.19 6.25
N GLN A 489 -11.25 -17.68 5.88
CA GLN A 489 -11.94 -18.79 6.56
C GLN A 489 -11.67 -20.16 5.93
N ASN A 490 -10.85 -20.25 4.88
CA ASN A 490 -10.61 -21.44 4.07
C ASN A 490 -11.89 -22.05 3.47
N LEU A 491 -12.85 -21.21 3.10
CA LEU A 491 -14.08 -21.60 2.42
C LEU A 491 -13.90 -21.54 0.90
N ASN A 492 -14.57 -22.44 0.19
CA ASN A 492 -14.60 -22.39 -1.27
C ASN A 492 -15.52 -21.26 -1.76
N VAL A 493 -14.93 -20.20 -2.28
CA VAL A 493 -15.65 -19.00 -2.76
C VAL A 493 -16.71 -19.33 -3.81
N LEU A 494 -16.37 -20.19 -4.79
CA LEU A 494 -17.29 -20.56 -5.86
C LEU A 494 -18.50 -21.33 -5.31
N ALA A 495 -18.26 -22.30 -4.43
CA ALA A 495 -19.34 -23.06 -3.80
C ALA A 495 -20.24 -22.18 -2.93
N TYR A 496 -19.65 -21.26 -2.16
CA TYR A 496 -20.40 -20.31 -1.35
C TYR A 496 -21.31 -19.41 -2.21
N LEU A 497 -20.76 -18.80 -3.26
CA LEU A 497 -21.53 -17.94 -4.18
C LEU A 497 -22.67 -18.71 -4.86
N ALA A 498 -22.42 -19.96 -5.29
CA ALA A 498 -23.44 -20.78 -5.92
C ALA A 498 -24.59 -21.10 -4.96
N ALA A 499 -24.26 -21.45 -3.70
CA ALA A 499 -25.26 -21.69 -2.65
C ALA A 499 -26.04 -20.42 -2.30
N ALA A 500 -25.35 -19.28 -2.21
CA ALA A 500 -25.97 -17.98 -1.93
C ALA A 500 -26.97 -17.58 -3.03
N ILE A 501 -26.60 -17.71 -4.31
CA ILE A 501 -27.49 -17.41 -5.45
C ILE A 501 -28.68 -18.37 -5.46
N ALA A 502 -28.45 -19.68 -5.21
CA ALA A 502 -29.54 -20.65 -5.16
C ALA A 502 -30.54 -20.36 -4.03
N SER A 503 -30.06 -20.00 -2.84
CA SER A 503 -30.91 -19.58 -1.71
C SER A 503 -31.67 -18.28 -2.04
N HIS A 504 -30.98 -17.29 -2.61
CA HIS A 504 -31.59 -16.01 -3.01
C HIS A 504 -32.75 -16.19 -4.00
N ARG A 505 -32.60 -17.02 -5.04
CA ARG A 505 -33.64 -17.32 -6.01
C ARG A 505 -34.86 -17.99 -5.38
N ARG A 506 -34.65 -18.80 -4.34
CA ARG A 506 -35.71 -19.45 -3.58
C ARG A 506 -36.26 -18.60 -2.45
N ARG A 507 -35.78 -17.36 -2.29
CA ARG A 507 -36.12 -16.46 -1.17
C ARG A 507 -35.85 -17.09 0.21
N LEU A 508 -34.82 -17.95 0.29
CA LEU A 508 -34.35 -18.55 1.53
C LEU A 508 -33.22 -17.72 2.13
N PRO A 509 -33.00 -17.80 3.45
CA PRO A 509 -31.85 -17.18 4.08
C PRO A 509 -30.54 -17.68 3.48
N VAL A 510 -29.64 -16.74 3.20
CA VAL A 510 -28.28 -17.04 2.74
C VAL A 510 -27.40 -17.32 3.97
N THR A 511 -26.53 -18.32 3.87
CA THR A 511 -25.61 -18.67 4.95
C THR A 511 -24.73 -17.48 5.33
N SER A 512 -24.68 -17.16 6.62
CA SER A 512 -23.85 -16.08 7.18
C SER A 512 -22.36 -16.39 6.97
N LEU A 513 -21.57 -15.32 6.79
CA LEU A 513 -20.10 -15.33 6.77
C LEU A 513 -19.48 -14.92 8.11
N LEU A 514 -20.30 -14.67 9.13
CA LEU A 514 -19.78 -14.41 10.47
C LEU A 514 -18.97 -15.63 10.95
N PRO A 515 -17.77 -15.40 11.49
CA PRO A 515 -16.95 -16.46 12.05
C PRO A 515 -17.71 -17.19 13.17
N ARG A 516 -17.72 -18.50 13.13
CA ARG A 516 -18.23 -19.35 14.22
C ARG A 516 -17.20 -19.46 15.32
#